data_b24529844032ca9d34b0bac80d693418
#
_entry.id   b24529844032ca9d34b0bac80d693418
#
_cell.length_a   1.000
_cell.length_b   1.000
_cell.length_c   1.000
_cell.angle_alpha   90.00
_cell.angle_beta   90.00
_cell.angle_gamma   90.00
#
_symmetry.space_group_name_H-M   'P 1'
#
loop_
_entity.id
_entity.type
_entity.pdbx_description
1 polymer ?
#
loop_
_entity_poly.entity_id
_entity_poly.type
_entity_poly.pdbx_seq_one_letter_code
_entity_poly.pdbx_strand_id
1 'polypeptide(L)'
;MLNKKIAIITLAAVISNFSFTTTNVLADEITKNVKIVAQTKNNQNLKTKKSNKSKNESKSNESNSERTFTLAQNGNISWKARNDLRMTYFGTDYQSTGIVARPGETFTVYVEADEGAPMPKIAFSQHEALYSNWVRWYDLKPGKNVITVPEIYDNSWSNKTVKGGAVYLLNRYTAKEQGKAPVVTIEGGETFPIYNEGDDKAAFIEKLKAYKQKLDQDPENTVDLFEFNTERLLYTGTASAAYKVYVEEGVDVGESAANLNSQVQEMFDFSGLKNDPTDPNNDSTNVKTTIRLMQPYGLAYAYVDHVGIQRDYETSMLKTDKSSLGSVLWATVHEVGHQMDIDARAWPEITNNMWANNAHIKQGFDDRVNYTYIYKYLAPEKSLRGFEEMDYFQKLGMFWQLQLKKDTYWAELESLYRKRKPSPNNYQQKKDILATYSSEVLNINLTYYFEKYGFDLSDECKEKLKKYPTSNEKLWYLNSSVMNYEGQGFDNVDTNLDVTLSKSKSNIKLTMNINKSI
;
A
#
# COMPACT_ATOMS: atom_id res chain seq x y z
N MET A 1 7.91 -23.43 -10.14
CA MET A 1 7.86 -22.68 -11.42
C MET A 1 6.64 -21.75 -11.52
N LEU A 2 6.22 -21.14 -10.40
CA LEU A 2 5.01 -20.28 -10.36
C LEU A 2 5.33 -18.78 -10.18
N ASN A 3 6.60 -18.42 -9.93
CA ASN A 3 6.97 -17.06 -9.49
C ASN A 3 7.40 -16.08 -10.60
N LYS A 4 7.19 -16.38 -11.88
CA LYS A 4 7.66 -15.48 -12.96
C LYS A 4 6.54 -14.75 -13.73
N LYS A 5 5.26 -14.96 -13.42
CA LYS A 5 4.15 -14.33 -14.17
C LYS A 5 3.46 -13.15 -13.48
N ILE A 6 3.79 -12.85 -12.22
CA ILE A 6 3.06 -11.83 -11.43
C ILE A 6 3.65 -10.42 -11.58
N ALA A 7 4.89 -10.27 -12.02
CA ALA A 7 5.59 -8.98 -12.00
C ALA A 7 5.30 -8.02 -13.18
N ILE A 8 4.46 -8.37 -14.16
CA ILE A 8 4.34 -7.58 -15.40
C ILE A 8 3.04 -6.76 -15.48
N ILE A 9 2.09 -6.94 -14.58
CA ILE A 9 0.74 -6.37 -14.73
C ILE A 9 0.61 -4.94 -14.15
N THR A 10 1.49 -4.51 -13.26
CA THR A 10 1.32 -3.28 -12.47
C THR A 10 1.71 -1.97 -13.17
N LEU A 11 2.31 -2.02 -14.35
CA LEU A 11 2.84 -0.81 -15.01
C LEU A 11 1.83 -0.04 -15.90
N ALA A 12 0.66 -0.58 -16.16
CA ALA A 12 -0.24 -0.06 -17.20
C ALA A 12 -1.35 0.90 -16.70
N ALA A 13 -1.64 0.96 -15.42
CA ALA A 13 -2.90 1.54 -14.95
C ALA A 13 -2.89 3.04 -14.61
N VAL A 14 -1.73 3.67 -14.44
CA VAL A 14 -1.67 5.10 -14.02
C VAL A 14 -1.58 6.08 -15.19
N ILE A 15 -1.38 5.60 -16.42
CA ILE A 15 -1.17 6.45 -17.60
C ILE A 15 -2.46 7.08 -18.17
N SER A 16 -3.64 6.72 -17.70
CA SER A 16 -4.91 7.10 -18.36
C SER A 16 -5.40 8.55 -18.12
N ASN A 17 -4.68 9.40 -17.40
CA ASN A 17 -5.11 10.80 -17.17
C ASN A 17 -4.19 11.89 -17.76
N PHE A 18 -3.18 11.52 -18.56
CA PHE A 18 -2.43 12.49 -19.37
C PHE A 18 -2.76 12.29 -20.85
N SER A 19 -3.16 13.38 -21.49
CA SER A 19 -3.63 13.53 -22.87
C SER A 19 -3.06 12.53 -23.91
N PHE A 20 -3.94 12.03 -24.73
CA PHE A 20 -3.85 10.99 -25.76
C PHE A 20 -2.76 11.14 -26.88
N THR A 21 -1.76 11.96 -26.74
CA THR A 21 -0.77 12.19 -27.81
C THR A 21 0.64 11.61 -27.55
N THR A 22 0.90 11.02 -26.39
CA THR A 22 2.26 10.53 -26.05
C THR A 22 2.39 9.02 -25.82
N THR A 23 1.28 8.27 -25.80
CA THR A 23 1.28 6.85 -25.43
C THR A 23 1.89 5.90 -26.48
N ASN A 24 1.87 6.24 -27.74
CA ASN A 24 2.45 5.39 -28.80
C ASN A 24 3.97 5.45 -28.88
N VAL A 25 4.58 6.54 -28.41
CA VAL A 25 6.05 6.72 -28.42
C VAL A 25 6.70 5.93 -27.28
N LEU A 26 6.06 5.89 -26.11
CA LEU A 26 6.62 5.21 -24.93
C LEU A 26 6.59 3.68 -25.04
N ALA A 27 5.53 3.13 -25.65
CA ALA A 27 5.41 1.68 -25.88
C ALA A 27 6.45 1.15 -26.89
N ASP A 28 6.79 1.94 -27.90
CA ASP A 28 7.81 1.60 -28.90
C ASP A 28 9.24 1.70 -28.33
N GLU A 29 9.52 2.64 -27.43
CA GLU A 29 10.82 2.74 -26.76
C GLU A 29 11.05 1.60 -25.77
N ILE A 30 10.05 1.20 -25.01
CA ILE A 30 10.14 0.06 -24.10
C ILE A 30 10.39 -1.23 -24.87
N THR A 31 9.72 -1.43 -26.00
CA THR A 31 9.90 -2.62 -26.84
C THR A 31 11.28 -2.67 -27.52
N LYS A 32 11.85 -1.53 -27.86
CA LYS A 32 13.22 -1.42 -28.41
C LYS A 32 14.28 -1.72 -27.34
N ASN A 33 14.13 -1.21 -26.14
CA ASN A 33 15.07 -1.43 -25.04
C ASN A 33 15.10 -2.91 -24.58
N VAL A 34 13.96 -3.59 -24.58
CA VAL A 34 13.90 -5.04 -24.28
C VAL A 34 14.64 -5.89 -25.33
N LYS A 35 14.65 -5.49 -26.61
CA LYS A 35 15.39 -6.20 -27.66
C LYS A 35 16.90 -5.98 -27.60
N ILE A 36 17.38 -4.84 -27.16
CA ILE A 36 18.82 -4.52 -27.05
C ILE A 36 19.48 -5.31 -25.92
N VAL A 37 18.78 -5.54 -24.79
CA VAL A 37 19.31 -6.29 -23.63
C VAL A 37 19.47 -7.79 -23.92
N ALA A 38 18.71 -8.35 -24.87
CA ALA A 38 18.83 -9.77 -25.22
C ALA A 38 20.08 -10.12 -26.06
N GLN A 39 20.74 -9.14 -26.66
CA GLN A 39 21.91 -9.37 -27.54
C GLN A 39 23.29 -9.14 -26.90
N THR A 40 23.38 -8.64 -25.65
CA THR A 40 24.65 -8.27 -25.02
C THR A 40 25.21 -9.30 -24.03
N LYS A 41 24.68 -10.50 -23.96
CA LYS A 41 25.19 -11.55 -23.07
C LYS A 41 26.20 -12.48 -23.77
N ASN A 42 27.30 -11.94 -24.25
CA ASN A 42 28.51 -12.73 -24.45
C ASN A 42 29.76 -11.81 -24.40
N ASN A 43 30.69 -12.19 -23.56
CA ASN A 43 32.05 -11.67 -23.36
C ASN A 43 32.21 -10.52 -22.37
N GLN A 44 32.72 -10.87 -21.17
CA GLN A 44 33.99 -10.30 -20.70
C GLN A 44 34.46 -10.95 -19.38
N ASN A 45 35.64 -11.55 -19.44
CA ASN A 45 36.46 -11.96 -18.31
C ASN A 45 37.11 -10.71 -17.66
N LEU A 46 36.95 -10.53 -16.37
CA LEU A 46 37.58 -9.43 -15.63
C LEU A 46 38.65 -9.93 -14.65
N LYS A 47 39.85 -9.41 -14.85
CA LYS A 47 41.02 -9.59 -14.01
C LYS A 47 40.86 -8.76 -12.72
N THR A 48 41.08 -9.39 -11.57
CA THR A 48 41.18 -8.78 -10.24
C THR A 48 42.42 -7.90 -10.08
N LYS A 49 42.24 -6.64 -9.68
CA LYS A 49 43.27 -5.79 -9.11
C LYS A 49 43.04 -5.61 -7.61
N LYS A 50 44.04 -5.98 -6.82
CA LYS A 50 44.15 -5.69 -5.39
C LYS A 50 44.46 -4.22 -5.18
N SER A 51 43.70 -3.51 -4.33
CA SER A 51 44.06 -2.19 -3.82
C SER A 51 44.22 -2.23 -2.29
N ASN A 52 45.23 -1.50 -1.80
CA ASN A 52 45.71 -1.50 -0.44
C ASN A 52 44.77 -0.77 0.54
N LYS A 53 44.61 -1.37 1.72
CA LYS A 53 43.96 -0.80 2.90
C LYS A 53 44.77 0.36 3.48
N SER A 54 44.14 1.51 3.72
CA SER A 54 44.56 2.44 4.77
C SER A 54 43.56 2.35 5.92
N LYS A 55 44.05 2.08 7.10
CA LYS A 55 43.29 2.10 8.36
C LYS A 55 43.15 3.56 8.80
N ASN A 56 41.94 4.02 8.98
CA ASN A 56 41.62 5.14 9.86
C ASN A 56 40.54 4.68 10.84
N GLU A 57 40.94 4.44 12.07
CA GLU A 57 40.03 4.26 13.19
C GLU A 57 39.60 5.63 13.69
N SER A 58 38.36 6.07 13.36
CA SER A 58 37.68 7.13 14.07
C SER A 58 36.75 6.49 15.11
N LYS A 59 37.13 6.57 16.39
CA LYS A 59 36.28 6.21 17.52
C LYS A 59 35.19 7.28 17.68
N SER A 60 33.95 6.97 17.34
CA SER A 60 32.79 7.72 17.80
C SER A 60 32.37 7.22 19.20
N ASN A 61 32.38 8.10 20.18
CA ASN A 61 31.86 7.85 21.54
C ASN A 61 30.33 8.04 21.57
N GLU A 62 29.57 7.24 20.84
CA GLU A 62 28.13 7.09 21.07
C GLU A 62 27.93 6.06 22.18
N SER A 63 27.01 6.35 23.13
CA SER A 63 26.80 5.47 24.30
C SER A 63 26.25 4.12 23.83
N ASN A 64 26.77 3.02 24.37
CA ASN A 64 26.32 1.65 24.06
C ASN A 64 24.81 1.42 24.27
N SER A 65 24.13 2.28 25.02
CA SER A 65 22.68 2.19 25.29
C SER A 65 21.80 2.49 24.06
N GLU A 66 22.25 3.33 23.13
CA GLU A 66 21.47 3.71 21.94
C GLU A 66 21.45 2.61 20.86
N ARG A 67 22.24 1.57 20.99
CA ARG A 67 22.37 0.47 20.02
C ARG A 67 21.93 -0.88 20.59
N THR A 68 21.20 -0.85 21.70
CA THR A 68 20.63 -2.05 22.33
C THR A 68 19.10 -2.02 22.20
N PHE A 69 18.56 -3.05 21.58
CA PHE A 69 17.16 -3.16 21.20
C PHE A 69 16.52 -4.35 21.91
N THR A 70 15.50 -4.09 22.73
CA THR A 70 14.59 -5.14 23.19
C THR A 70 13.55 -5.35 22.07
N LEU A 71 13.55 -6.54 21.48
CA LEU A 71 12.70 -6.78 20.32
C LEU A 71 11.24 -6.96 20.72
N ALA A 72 10.35 -6.43 19.91
CA ALA A 72 8.93 -6.60 20.13
C ALA A 72 8.50 -8.07 19.94
N GLN A 73 7.66 -8.56 20.84
CA GLN A 73 7.02 -9.89 20.73
C GLN A 73 5.67 -9.78 20.02
N ASN A 74 5.64 -9.12 18.88
CA ASN A 74 4.39 -8.80 18.15
C ASN A 74 3.82 -9.99 17.37
N GLY A 75 4.43 -11.15 17.48
CA GLY A 75 4.10 -12.28 16.64
C GLY A 75 4.65 -12.13 15.21
N ASN A 76 4.22 -13.01 14.34
CA ASN A 76 4.53 -12.92 12.92
C ASN A 76 3.46 -12.08 12.23
N ILE A 77 3.68 -10.77 12.14
CA ILE A 77 2.72 -9.78 11.60
C ILE A 77 2.36 -10.13 10.15
N SER A 78 3.34 -10.46 9.33
CA SER A 78 3.11 -10.83 7.93
C SER A 78 2.28 -12.11 7.83
N TRP A 79 2.48 -13.08 8.73
CA TRP A 79 1.67 -14.29 8.77
C TRP A 79 0.22 -13.98 9.19
N LYS A 80 0.04 -13.17 10.24
CA LYS A 80 -1.29 -12.73 10.71
C LYS A 80 -2.04 -12.02 9.60
N ALA A 81 -1.43 -11.05 8.95
CA ALA A 81 -2.05 -10.31 7.86
C ALA A 81 -2.54 -11.23 6.73
N ARG A 82 -1.71 -12.21 6.32
CA ARG A 82 -2.07 -13.14 5.23
C ARG A 82 -3.06 -14.22 5.64
N ASN A 83 -2.95 -14.80 6.82
CA ASN A 83 -3.71 -15.98 7.21
C ASN A 83 -4.98 -15.65 7.99
N ASP A 84 -4.90 -14.70 8.92
CA ASP A 84 -6.06 -14.30 9.72
C ASP A 84 -6.86 -13.24 9.00
N LEU A 85 -6.20 -12.16 8.52
CA LEU A 85 -6.86 -11.05 7.84
C LEU A 85 -7.01 -11.26 6.33
N ARG A 86 -6.43 -12.33 5.78
CA ARG A 86 -6.56 -12.71 4.36
C ARG A 86 -6.03 -11.69 3.35
N MET A 87 -5.24 -10.76 3.79
CA MET A 87 -4.60 -9.75 2.94
C MET A 87 -3.60 -10.42 1.97
N THR A 88 -3.52 -9.96 0.73
CA THR A 88 -2.67 -10.57 -0.30
C THR A 88 -1.19 -10.48 0.06
N TYR A 89 -0.72 -9.30 0.49
CA TYR A 89 0.72 -9.05 0.69
C TYR A 89 1.02 -8.22 1.94
N PHE A 90 0.05 -7.80 2.70
CA PHE A 90 0.22 -6.82 3.76
C PHE A 90 1.06 -7.32 4.93
N GLY A 91 1.69 -6.38 5.61
CA GLY A 91 2.38 -6.57 6.88
C GLY A 91 3.90 -6.51 6.79
N THR A 92 4.50 -5.82 7.75
CA THR A 92 5.94 -5.82 7.95
C THR A 92 6.31 -6.30 9.34
N ASP A 93 7.35 -7.13 9.41
CA ASP A 93 7.99 -7.56 10.67
C ASP A 93 9.25 -6.74 10.97
N TYR A 94 9.56 -5.73 10.14
CA TYR A 94 10.77 -4.93 10.29
C TYR A 94 10.67 -3.96 11.47
N GLN A 95 11.66 -4.02 12.36
CA GLN A 95 11.85 -3.07 13.44
C GLN A 95 13.07 -2.21 13.08
N SER A 96 12.88 -0.91 12.90
CA SER A 96 13.95 0.00 12.57
C SER A 96 14.91 0.15 13.75
N THR A 97 16.22 0.20 13.42
CA THR A 97 17.29 0.37 14.42
C THR A 97 17.86 1.79 14.45
N GLY A 98 17.52 2.63 13.47
CA GLY A 98 18.18 3.92 13.29
C GLY A 98 19.65 3.80 12.86
N ILE A 99 20.08 2.62 12.46
CA ILE A 99 21.44 2.38 12.01
C ILE A 99 21.44 2.23 10.48
N VAL A 100 22.37 2.91 9.82
CA VAL A 100 22.64 2.75 8.40
C VAL A 100 23.88 1.88 8.21
N ALA A 101 23.84 0.98 7.22
CA ALA A 101 24.93 0.10 6.85
C ALA A 101 25.31 0.30 5.39
N ARG A 102 26.62 0.21 5.11
CA ARG A 102 27.18 0.27 3.77
C ARG A 102 27.76 -1.08 3.35
N PRO A 103 27.70 -1.45 2.07
CA PRO A 103 28.30 -2.69 1.59
C PRO A 103 29.76 -2.83 2.00
N GLY A 104 30.14 -4.01 2.49
CA GLY A 104 31.49 -4.34 2.94
C GLY A 104 31.82 -3.94 4.39
N GLU A 105 30.97 -3.18 5.07
CA GLU A 105 31.13 -2.93 6.51
C GLU A 105 30.95 -4.21 7.33
N THR A 106 31.61 -4.27 8.48
CA THR A 106 31.48 -5.40 9.39
C THR A 106 30.71 -4.99 10.63
N PHE A 107 29.66 -5.72 10.91
CA PHE A 107 28.83 -5.59 12.10
C PHE A 107 29.13 -6.69 13.09
N THR A 108 29.24 -6.34 14.37
CA THR A 108 29.20 -7.31 15.48
C THR A 108 27.83 -7.17 16.17
N VAL A 109 27.08 -8.26 16.22
CA VAL A 109 25.73 -8.30 16.76
C VAL A 109 25.69 -9.31 17.90
N TYR A 110 25.35 -8.85 19.09
CA TYR A 110 25.17 -9.71 20.27
C TYR A 110 23.68 -9.96 20.49
N VAL A 111 23.32 -11.22 20.71
CA VAL A 111 21.93 -11.63 20.97
C VAL A 111 21.85 -12.29 22.34
N GLU A 112 21.03 -11.70 23.20
CA GLU A 112 20.61 -12.28 24.47
C GLU A 112 19.16 -12.77 24.32
N ALA A 113 18.93 -14.07 24.47
CA ALA A 113 17.64 -14.69 24.35
C ALA A 113 17.54 -15.90 25.29
N ASP A 114 16.34 -16.18 25.78
CA ASP A 114 16.07 -17.37 26.58
C ASP A 114 16.30 -18.65 25.76
N GLU A 115 16.62 -19.75 26.42
CA GLU A 115 16.75 -21.04 25.77
C GLU A 115 15.41 -21.44 25.11
N GLY A 116 15.45 -21.84 23.84
CA GLY A 116 14.28 -22.19 23.06
C GLY A 116 13.47 -21.01 22.50
N ALA A 117 13.87 -19.76 22.77
CA ALA A 117 13.26 -18.60 22.13
C ALA A 117 13.57 -18.58 20.63
N PRO A 118 12.63 -18.10 19.78
CA PRO A 118 12.90 -17.91 18.37
C PRO A 118 13.99 -16.86 18.18
N MET A 119 15.00 -17.21 17.38
CA MET A 119 16.11 -16.30 17.12
C MET A 119 15.69 -15.20 16.16
N PRO A 120 16.08 -13.96 16.43
CA PRO A 120 15.82 -12.85 15.51
C PRO A 120 16.68 -12.94 14.26
N LYS A 121 16.29 -12.15 13.26
CA LYS A 121 17.11 -11.91 12.07
C LYS A 121 17.54 -10.46 12.04
N ILE A 122 18.69 -10.19 11.42
CA ILE A 122 19.10 -8.85 11.00
C ILE A 122 18.93 -8.72 9.49
N ALA A 123 18.47 -7.55 9.05
CA ALA A 123 18.27 -7.25 7.65
C ALA A 123 19.03 -5.98 7.26
N PHE A 124 19.75 -6.03 6.16
CA PHE A 124 20.41 -4.89 5.54
C PHE A 124 19.63 -4.48 4.31
N SER A 125 19.26 -3.22 4.22
CA SER A 125 18.41 -2.71 3.16
C SER A 125 19.12 -1.77 2.19
N GLN A 126 18.43 -1.52 1.09
CA GLN A 126 18.70 -0.44 0.15
C GLN A 126 17.38 0.27 -0.15
N HIS A 127 17.26 1.52 0.26
CA HIS A 127 15.97 2.19 0.29
C HIS A 127 15.34 2.49 -1.08
N GLU A 128 16.11 2.62 -2.13
CA GLU A 128 15.60 2.89 -3.48
C GLU A 128 15.58 1.66 -4.41
N ALA A 129 16.02 0.49 -3.94
CA ALA A 129 16.01 -0.72 -4.75
C ALA A 129 14.60 -1.28 -4.96
N LEU A 130 14.36 -1.84 -6.15
CA LEU A 130 13.03 -2.35 -6.53
C LEU A 130 12.78 -3.76 -6.03
N TYR A 131 11.54 -4.05 -5.70
CA TYR A 131 11.02 -5.38 -5.40
C TYR A 131 11.86 -6.11 -4.33
N SER A 132 12.21 -7.38 -4.57
CA SER A 132 13.00 -8.20 -3.65
C SER A 132 14.47 -7.79 -3.51
N ASN A 133 14.94 -6.83 -4.31
CA ASN A 133 16.34 -6.41 -4.29
C ASN A 133 16.67 -5.48 -3.12
N TRP A 134 15.67 -4.95 -2.44
CA TRP A 134 15.87 -3.92 -1.43
C TRP A 134 16.45 -4.42 -0.10
N VAL A 135 16.43 -5.72 0.20
CA VAL A 135 16.79 -6.25 1.51
C VAL A 135 17.46 -7.61 1.43
N ARG A 136 18.40 -7.87 2.36
CA ARG A 136 19.04 -9.17 2.58
C ARG A 136 19.03 -9.49 4.06
N TRP A 137 18.62 -10.73 4.43
CA TRP A 137 18.46 -11.18 5.80
C TRP A 137 19.53 -12.17 6.20
N TYR A 138 19.91 -12.12 7.49
CA TYR A 138 20.77 -13.09 8.12
C TYR A 138 20.13 -13.59 9.41
N ASP A 139 20.17 -14.91 9.61
CA ASP A 139 19.76 -15.53 10.86
C ASP A 139 20.82 -15.22 11.93
N LEU A 140 20.37 -14.78 13.10
CA LEU A 140 21.24 -14.56 14.25
C LEU A 140 21.25 -15.80 15.15
N LYS A 141 22.33 -15.96 15.92
CA LYS A 141 22.52 -17.00 16.92
C LYS A 141 22.72 -16.34 18.29
N PRO A 142 22.43 -17.05 19.41
CA PRO A 142 22.73 -16.54 20.74
C PRO A 142 24.20 -16.14 20.85
N GLY A 143 24.49 -15.06 21.57
CA GLY A 143 25.81 -14.50 21.73
C GLY A 143 26.30 -13.70 20.53
N LYS A 144 27.58 -13.77 20.24
CA LYS A 144 28.27 -12.95 19.24
C LYS A 144 28.07 -13.46 17.81
N ASN A 145 27.62 -12.57 16.93
CA ASN A 145 27.55 -12.77 15.48
C ASN A 145 28.42 -11.70 14.79
N VAL A 146 29.21 -12.09 13.78
CA VAL A 146 30.00 -11.16 12.97
C VAL A 146 29.54 -11.29 11.53
N ILE A 147 29.02 -10.17 10.95
CA ILE A 147 28.37 -10.16 9.66
C ILE A 147 28.99 -9.06 8.80
N THR A 148 29.38 -9.40 7.58
CA THR A 148 29.75 -8.41 6.57
C THR A 148 28.51 -8.02 5.78
N VAL A 149 28.25 -6.72 5.69
CA VAL A 149 27.12 -6.17 4.93
C VAL A 149 27.27 -6.56 3.46
N PRO A 150 26.25 -7.20 2.86
CA PRO A 150 26.33 -7.65 1.47
C PRO A 150 26.26 -6.47 0.49
N GLU A 151 26.68 -6.71 -0.73
CA GLU A 151 26.33 -5.83 -1.84
C GLU A 151 24.83 -5.96 -2.17
N ILE A 152 24.16 -4.84 -2.28
CA ILE A 152 22.75 -4.76 -2.67
C ILE A 152 22.65 -3.86 -3.89
N TYR A 153 22.06 -4.37 -4.96
CA TYR A 153 21.89 -3.66 -6.22
C TYR A 153 20.54 -2.96 -6.26
N ASP A 154 20.48 -1.85 -6.99
CA ASP A 154 19.28 -1.02 -7.12
C ASP A 154 18.09 -1.74 -7.80
N ASN A 155 18.38 -2.71 -8.67
CA ASN A 155 17.36 -3.57 -9.31
C ASN A 155 17.97 -4.85 -9.89
N SER A 156 17.13 -5.74 -10.43
CA SER A 156 17.54 -7.05 -10.95
C SER A 156 18.23 -7.00 -12.32
N TRP A 157 18.22 -5.88 -13.01
CA TRP A 157 18.80 -5.69 -14.35
C TRP A 157 19.95 -4.68 -14.38
N SER A 158 20.17 -3.96 -13.28
CA SER A 158 21.30 -3.08 -13.06
C SER A 158 22.27 -3.75 -12.07
N ASN A 159 23.54 -3.67 -12.33
CA ASN A 159 24.59 -4.11 -11.39
C ASN A 159 25.16 -2.91 -10.62
N LYS A 160 24.42 -1.82 -10.54
CA LYS A 160 24.80 -0.64 -9.78
C LYS A 160 24.66 -0.94 -8.30
N THR A 161 25.79 -1.03 -7.60
CA THR A 161 25.83 -1.12 -6.15
C THR A 161 25.45 0.23 -5.56
N VAL A 162 24.64 0.21 -4.53
CA VAL A 162 24.15 1.40 -3.84
C VAL A 162 24.99 1.71 -2.61
N LYS A 163 24.87 2.95 -2.11
CA LYS A 163 25.65 3.45 -0.97
C LYS A 163 25.34 2.71 0.33
N GLY A 164 24.14 2.14 0.47
CA GLY A 164 23.69 1.44 1.67
C GLY A 164 22.21 1.72 1.98
N GLY A 165 21.81 1.41 3.19
CA GLY A 165 20.44 1.61 3.66
C GLY A 165 20.28 1.25 5.13
N ALA A 166 19.04 1.31 5.61
CA ALA A 166 18.69 1.03 6.99
C ALA A 166 18.96 -0.42 7.39
N VAL A 167 19.33 -0.60 8.64
CA VAL A 167 19.43 -1.91 9.30
C VAL A 167 18.15 -2.15 10.08
N TYR A 168 17.53 -3.31 9.84
CA TYR A 168 16.33 -3.74 10.56
C TYR A 168 16.57 -5.00 11.36
N LEU A 169 15.81 -5.17 12.42
CA LEU A 169 15.68 -6.41 13.15
C LEU A 169 14.30 -7.02 12.90
N LEU A 170 14.25 -8.34 12.80
CA LEU A 170 13.00 -9.08 12.64
C LEU A 170 12.92 -10.11 13.76
N ASN A 171 11.84 -10.02 14.53
CA ASN A 171 11.53 -10.98 15.58
C ASN A 171 10.16 -11.61 15.33
N ARG A 172 10.14 -12.76 14.65
CA ARG A 172 8.90 -13.49 14.33
C ARG A 172 8.47 -14.38 15.48
N TYR A 173 8.44 -13.82 16.66
CA TYR A 173 7.97 -14.48 17.87
C TYR A 173 6.49 -14.80 17.75
N THR A 174 6.08 -16.05 17.90
CA THR A 174 4.66 -16.43 17.86
C THR A 174 4.06 -16.45 19.26
N ALA A 175 2.75 -16.26 19.37
CA ALA A 175 2.03 -16.32 20.66
C ALA A 175 2.16 -17.68 21.40
N LYS A 176 2.63 -18.72 20.72
CA LYS A 176 2.89 -20.04 21.30
C LYS A 176 4.27 -20.17 21.94
N GLU A 177 5.17 -19.29 21.56
CA GLU A 177 6.52 -19.30 22.07
C GLU A 177 6.58 -18.47 23.34
N GLN A 178 7.15 -19.05 24.39
CA GLN A 178 7.30 -18.42 25.69
C GLN A 178 8.75 -17.96 25.89
N GLY A 179 8.93 -16.99 26.73
CA GLY A 179 10.24 -16.44 27.04
C GLY A 179 10.23 -14.91 26.98
N LYS A 180 11.33 -14.30 27.36
CA LYS A 180 11.50 -12.86 27.25
C LYS A 180 11.78 -12.47 25.80
N ALA A 181 11.42 -11.24 25.45
CA ALA A 181 11.83 -10.67 24.18
C ALA A 181 13.36 -10.70 24.05
N PRO A 182 13.92 -11.16 22.93
CA PRO A 182 15.35 -11.10 22.69
C PRO A 182 15.87 -9.66 22.78
N VAL A 183 17.07 -9.51 23.33
CA VAL A 183 17.78 -8.23 23.38
C VAL A 183 18.95 -8.33 22.37
N VAL A 184 19.06 -7.35 21.50
CA VAL A 184 20.08 -7.31 20.45
C VAL A 184 20.90 -6.04 20.60
N THR A 185 22.21 -6.17 20.75
CA THR A 185 23.16 -5.05 20.75
C THR A 185 23.96 -5.07 19.45
N ILE A 186 24.04 -3.93 18.76
CA ILE A 186 24.70 -3.79 17.46
C ILE A 186 25.92 -2.88 17.59
N GLU A 187 27.07 -3.36 17.16
CA GLU A 187 28.29 -2.59 16.96
C GLU A 187 28.58 -2.49 15.45
N GLY A 188 28.82 -1.29 14.96
CA GLY A 188 29.06 -1.00 13.53
C GLY A 188 27.97 -0.12 12.94
N GLY A 189 28.24 0.42 11.76
CA GLY A 189 27.38 1.39 11.09
C GLY A 189 27.33 2.76 11.76
N GLU A 190 26.49 3.63 11.25
CA GLU A 190 26.26 4.98 11.75
C GLU A 190 24.78 5.18 12.00
N THR A 191 24.41 6.15 12.86
CA THR A 191 23.02 6.50 13.08
C THR A 191 22.49 7.45 12.01
N PHE A 192 21.19 7.35 11.69
CA PHE A 192 20.47 8.27 10.82
C PHE A 192 19.20 8.79 11.49
N PRO A 193 18.58 9.89 11.00
CA PRO A 193 17.38 10.45 11.61
C PRO A 193 16.18 9.51 11.49
N ILE A 194 15.62 9.13 12.63
CA ILE A 194 14.34 8.47 12.79
C ILE A 194 13.43 9.34 13.63
N TYR A 195 12.17 9.43 13.24
CA TYR A 195 11.10 9.98 14.05
C TYR A 195 10.10 8.87 14.38
N ASN A 196 10.07 8.44 15.64
CA ASN A 196 9.02 7.56 16.14
C ASN A 196 7.83 8.41 16.57
N GLU A 197 6.63 7.88 16.42
CA GLU A 197 5.42 8.55 16.88
C GLU A 197 5.52 8.92 18.38
N GLY A 198 5.39 10.22 18.68
CA GLY A 198 5.52 10.76 20.03
C GLY A 198 6.93 11.20 20.43
N ASP A 199 7.94 11.05 19.60
CA ASP A 199 9.29 11.57 19.86
C ASP A 199 9.29 13.10 20.02
N ASP A 200 10.31 13.62 20.73
CA ASP A 200 10.56 15.06 20.83
C ASP A 200 10.92 15.64 19.45
N LYS A 201 10.03 16.49 18.93
CA LYS A 201 10.18 17.10 17.61
C LYS A 201 11.42 17.98 17.48
N ALA A 202 11.76 18.73 18.54
CA ALA A 202 12.93 19.62 18.52
C ALA A 202 14.23 18.81 18.51
N ALA A 203 14.31 17.76 19.31
CA ALA A 203 15.46 16.86 19.31
C ALA A 203 15.62 16.15 17.98
N PHE A 204 14.52 15.73 17.34
CA PHE A 204 14.55 15.15 15.98
C PHE A 204 15.08 16.17 14.94
N ILE A 205 14.59 17.41 14.96
CA ILE A 205 15.02 18.47 14.03
C ILE A 205 16.53 18.73 14.16
N GLU A 206 17.06 18.75 15.37
CA GLU A 206 18.52 18.94 15.58
C GLU A 206 19.32 17.73 15.04
N LYS A 207 18.86 16.51 15.24
CA LYS A 207 19.48 15.31 14.63
C LYS A 207 19.43 15.39 13.11
N LEU A 208 18.30 15.79 12.52
CA LEU A 208 18.14 15.96 11.08
C LEU A 208 19.09 17.01 10.50
N LYS A 209 19.23 18.17 11.17
CA LYS A 209 20.17 19.23 10.77
C LYS A 209 21.62 18.74 10.78
N ALA A 210 22.03 18.07 11.86
CA ALA A 210 23.36 17.51 12.00
C ALA A 210 23.66 16.45 10.92
N TYR A 211 22.68 15.58 10.64
CA TYR A 211 22.81 14.57 9.59
C TYR A 211 22.87 15.18 8.19
N LYS A 212 22.04 16.18 7.91
CA LYS A 212 22.08 16.91 6.63
C LYS A 212 23.41 17.62 6.42
N GLN A 213 23.96 18.27 7.45
CA GLN A 213 25.27 18.87 7.37
C GLN A 213 26.36 17.84 7.02
N LYS A 214 26.31 16.65 7.63
CA LYS A 214 27.24 15.56 7.31
C LYS A 214 27.06 15.10 5.85
N LEU A 215 25.80 14.93 5.41
CA LEU A 215 25.51 14.52 4.04
C LEU A 215 26.05 15.55 3.01
N ASP A 216 25.98 16.84 3.31
CA ASP A 216 26.50 17.89 2.44
C ASP A 216 28.03 17.94 2.41
N GLN A 217 28.69 17.59 3.52
CA GLN A 217 30.15 17.55 3.61
C GLN A 217 30.75 16.31 2.94
N ASP A 218 30.06 15.16 3.01
CA ASP A 218 30.51 13.89 2.47
C ASP A 218 29.38 13.13 1.78
N PRO A 219 28.86 13.63 0.65
CA PRO A 219 27.74 13.02 -0.06
C PRO A 219 28.08 11.66 -0.66
N GLU A 220 29.36 11.34 -0.86
CA GLU A 220 29.77 10.05 -1.43
C GLU A 220 29.74 8.92 -0.39
N ASN A 221 30.00 9.21 0.87
CA ASN A 221 30.05 8.21 1.93
C ASN A 221 28.87 8.27 2.90
N THR A 222 27.99 9.26 2.81
CA THR A 222 26.79 9.36 3.64
C THR A 222 25.59 8.88 2.84
N VAL A 223 24.78 7.99 3.43
CA VAL A 223 23.53 7.51 2.84
C VAL A 223 22.43 8.54 3.13
N ASP A 224 21.76 9.02 2.10
CA ASP A 224 20.64 9.97 2.25
C ASP A 224 19.39 9.22 2.73
N LEU A 225 19.20 9.15 4.05
CA LEU A 225 18.21 8.29 4.68
C LEU A 225 17.50 8.98 5.84
N PHE A 226 16.21 8.74 5.94
CA PHE A 226 15.31 9.19 6.99
C PHE A 226 14.15 8.20 7.15
N GLU A 227 13.62 8.02 8.36
CA GLU A 227 12.47 7.16 8.60
C GLU A 227 11.43 7.79 9.53
N PHE A 228 10.15 7.48 9.24
CA PHE A 228 9.07 7.49 10.21
C PHE A 228 8.76 6.07 10.68
N ASN A 229 8.51 5.91 11.98
CA ASN A 229 8.00 4.68 12.55
C ASN A 229 6.75 5.02 13.39
N THR A 230 5.59 4.67 12.86
CA THR A 230 4.30 4.90 13.50
C THR A 230 3.58 3.58 13.79
N GLU A 231 2.38 3.65 14.37
CA GLU A 231 1.60 2.45 14.64
C GLU A 231 1.31 1.65 13.35
N ARG A 232 0.94 2.32 12.25
CA ARG A 232 0.45 1.69 11.01
C ARG A 232 1.45 1.60 9.90
N LEU A 233 2.56 2.32 9.98
CA LEU A 233 3.55 2.27 8.90
C LEU A 233 5.00 2.47 9.37
N LEU A 234 5.89 1.90 8.61
CA LEU A 234 7.30 2.25 8.54
C LEU A 234 7.52 2.94 7.19
N TYR A 235 7.81 4.25 7.24
CA TYR A 235 8.14 5.04 6.05
C TYR A 235 9.65 5.24 5.96
N THR A 236 10.22 4.95 4.80
CA THR A 236 11.65 5.17 4.53
C THR A 236 11.83 6.12 3.36
N GLY A 237 12.43 7.26 3.63
CA GLY A 237 12.71 8.33 2.67
C GLY A 237 14.10 8.91 2.80
N THR A 238 14.31 10.13 2.31
CA THR A 238 15.60 10.83 2.30
C THR A 238 15.68 11.94 3.34
N ALA A 239 16.83 12.05 4.00
CA ALA A 239 17.11 13.17 4.91
C ALA A 239 17.09 14.51 4.20
N SER A 240 17.44 14.55 2.92
CA SER A 240 17.37 15.76 2.09
C SER A 240 15.95 16.27 1.93
N ALA A 241 14.98 15.40 1.62
CA ALA A 241 13.57 15.80 1.50
C ALA A 241 12.98 16.16 2.88
N ALA A 242 13.29 15.38 3.91
CA ALA A 242 12.88 15.69 5.28
C ALA A 242 13.40 17.04 5.75
N TYR A 243 14.67 17.36 5.49
CA TYR A 243 15.27 18.66 5.82
C TYR A 243 14.55 19.81 5.10
N LYS A 244 14.34 19.66 3.80
CA LYS A 244 13.59 20.64 3.01
C LYS A 244 12.22 20.93 3.61
N VAL A 245 11.45 19.88 3.92
CA VAL A 245 10.07 20.03 4.40
C VAL A 245 10.01 20.54 5.84
N TYR A 246 10.81 19.96 6.76
CA TYR A 246 10.68 20.24 8.19
C TYR A 246 11.57 21.39 8.67
N VAL A 247 12.69 21.66 8.01
CA VAL A 247 13.62 22.72 8.43
C VAL A 247 13.46 23.97 7.57
N GLU A 248 13.40 23.84 6.24
CA GLU A 248 13.33 24.99 5.35
C GLU A 248 11.89 25.51 5.18
N GLU A 249 10.92 24.61 5.03
CA GLU A 249 9.50 24.97 4.84
C GLU A 249 8.73 25.03 6.18
N GLY A 250 9.28 24.50 7.26
CA GLY A 250 8.72 24.61 8.62
C GLY A 250 7.46 23.76 8.87
N VAL A 251 7.23 22.71 8.08
CA VAL A 251 6.15 21.75 8.32
C VAL A 251 6.40 20.99 9.62
N ASP A 252 5.37 20.75 10.42
CA ASP A 252 5.48 19.98 11.66
C ASP A 252 5.66 18.49 11.37
N VAL A 253 6.78 17.92 11.82
CA VAL A 253 7.11 16.51 11.61
C VAL A 253 6.11 15.55 12.24
N GLY A 254 5.58 15.90 13.42
CA GLY A 254 4.57 15.08 14.11
C GLY A 254 3.24 15.07 13.34
N GLU A 255 2.83 16.21 12.79
CA GLU A 255 1.63 16.27 11.92
C GLU A 255 1.82 15.45 10.64
N SER A 256 3.00 15.49 10.03
CA SER A 256 3.31 14.65 8.86
C SER A 256 3.23 13.17 9.19
N ALA A 257 3.85 12.73 10.28
CA ALA A 257 3.82 11.33 10.71
C ALA A 257 2.39 10.88 11.03
N ALA A 258 1.62 11.70 11.76
CA ALA A 258 0.22 11.44 12.07
C ALA A 258 -0.66 11.38 10.82
N ASN A 259 -0.42 12.26 9.84
CA ASN A 259 -1.16 12.26 8.57
C ASN A 259 -0.93 10.97 7.77
N LEU A 260 0.32 10.54 7.61
CA LEU A 260 0.63 9.28 6.92
C LEU A 260 0.07 8.07 7.67
N ASN A 261 0.17 8.07 9.01
CA ASN A 261 -0.41 7.02 9.85
C ASN A 261 -1.93 6.95 9.68
N SER A 262 -2.61 8.10 9.70
CA SER A 262 -4.07 8.18 9.58
C SER A 262 -4.57 7.67 8.23
N GLN A 263 -3.84 7.88 7.14
CA GLN A 263 -4.21 7.34 5.83
C GLN A 263 -4.30 5.81 5.85
N VAL A 264 -3.33 5.14 6.47
CA VAL A 264 -3.35 3.67 6.60
C VAL A 264 -4.40 3.23 7.63
N GLN A 265 -4.55 3.96 8.74
CA GLN A 265 -5.59 3.66 9.73
C GLN A 265 -6.99 3.76 9.12
N GLU A 266 -7.27 4.77 8.31
CA GLU A 266 -8.55 4.90 7.60
C GLU A 266 -8.84 3.72 6.65
N MET A 267 -7.80 3.16 6.03
CA MET A 267 -7.96 1.95 5.22
C MET A 267 -8.37 0.75 6.07
N PHE A 268 -7.80 0.63 7.28
CA PHE A 268 -8.16 -0.41 8.23
C PHE A 268 -9.59 -0.24 8.73
N ASP A 269 -9.98 0.97 9.10
CA ASP A 269 -11.34 1.30 9.55
C ASP A 269 -12.37 1.01 8.44
N PHE A 270 -12.07 1.40 7.20
CA PHE A 270 -12.91 1.13 6.04
C PHE A 270 -13.06 -0.38 5.76
N SER A 271 -12.06 -1.18 6.12
CA SER A 271 -12.11 -2.64 6.05
C SER A 271 -12.77 -3.29 7.28
N GLY A 272 -13.20 -2.53 8.27
CA GLY A 272 -13.75 -3.05 9.52
C GLY A 272 -12.73 -3.75 10.41
N LEU A 273 -11.45 -3.40 10.28
CA LEU A 273 -10.37 -3.91 11.12
C LEU A 273 -10.29 -3.10 12.42
N LYS A 274 -9.89 -3.75 13.51
CA LYS A 274 -9.79 -3.16 14.84
C LYS A 274 -8.61 -3.73 15.59
N ASN A 275 -8.10 -3.00 16.58
CA ASN A 275 -7.17 -3.55 17.54
C ASN A 275 -7.95 -4.31 18.63
N ASP A 276 -8.42 -5.49 18.30
CA ASP A 276 -9.23 -6.34 19.17
C ASP A 276 -8.79 -7.82 19.08
N PRO A 277 -7.87 -8.24 19.96
CA PRO A 277 -7.40 -9.63 20.00
C PRO A 277 -8.51 -10.68 20.26
N THR A 278 -9.70 -10.25 20.68
CA THR A 278 -10.83 -11.18 20.91
C THR A 278 -11.57 -11.54 19.62
N ASP A 279 -11.39 -10.76 18.53
CA ASP A 279 -11.90 -11.07 17.19
C ASP A 279 -10.74 -11.29 16.20
N PRO A 280 -10.10 -12.46 16.18
CA PRO A 280 -8.89 -12.71 15.40
C PRO A 280 -9.07 -12.53 13.89
N ASN A 281 -10.30 -12.59 13.37
CA ASN A 281 -10.56 -12.36 11.95
C ASN A 281 -10.57 -10.87 11.57
N ASN A 282 -10.67 -9.96 12.54
CA ASN A 282 -10.67 -8.52 12.33
C ASN A 282 -9.60 -7.81 13.18
N ASP A 283 -8.78 -8.56 13.93
CA ASP A 283 -7.74 -7.99 14.79
C ASP A 283 -6.52 -7.54 14.00
N SER A 284 -6.35 -6.23 13.88
CA SER A 284 -5.19 -5.59 13.24
C SER A 284 -4.11 -5.13 14.23
N THR A 285 -4.14 -5.58 15.47
CA THR A 285 -3.12 -5.23 16.48
C THR A 285 -1.72 -5.52 15.94
N ASN A 286 -0.85 -4.53 15.98
CA ASN A 286 0.54 -4.52 15.49
C ASN A 286 0.69 -4.69 13.96
N VAL A 287 -0.39 -4.76 13.19
CA VAL A 287 -0.30 -4.85 11.73
C VAL A 287 0.04 -3.47 11.16
N LYS A 288 1.14 -3.41 10.42
CA LYS A 288 1.60 -2.20 9.72
C LYS A 288 2.19 -2.54 8.36
N THR A 289 2.26 -1.54 7.48
CA THR A 289 2.92 -1.66 6.17
C THR A 289 4.25 -0.91 6.14
N THR A 290 5.04 -1.17 5.12
CA THR A 290 6.23 -0.40 4.79
C THR A 290 5.97 0.40 3.52
N ILE A 291 6.18 1.71 3.58
CA ILE A 291 6.18 2.59 2.42
C ILE A 291 7.60 3.14 2.24
N ARG A 292 8.14 3.05 1.04
CA ARG A 292 9.51 3.43 0.77
C ARG A 292 9.65 4.05 -0.63
N LEU A 293 10.73 4.76 -0.83
CA LEU A 293 11.02 5.34 -2.14
C LEU A 293 11.50 4.29 -3.13
N MET A 294 11.34 4.59 -4.40
CA MET A 294 11.93 3.88 -5.52
C MET A 294 12.55 4.84 -6.52
N GLN A 295 13.47 4.34 -7.33
CA GLN A 295 13.97 5.03 -8.51
C GLN A 295 12.83 5.30 -9.52
N PRO A 296 12.94 6.31 -10.40
CA PRO A 296 11.86 6.77 -11.27
C PRO A 296 11.58 5.80 -12.44
N TYR A 297 11.25 4.55 -12.13
CA TYR A 297 10.85 3.55 -13.13
C TYR A 297 9.32 3.42 -13.30
N GLY A 298 8.54 4.17 -12.55
CA GLY A 298 7.10 4.21 -12.55
C GLY A 298 6.61 5.20 -11.50
N LEU A 299 5.30 5.35 -11.28
CA LEU A 299 4.76 6.23 -10.25
C LEU A 299 4.79 5.58 -8.87
N ALA A 300 4.32 4.35 -8.81
CA ALA A 300 4.24 3.55 -7.59
C ALA A 300 4.14 2.06 -7.94
N TYR A 301 4.32 1.20 -6.94
CA TYR A 301 4.03 -0.23 -7.03
C TYR A 301 3.77 -0.83 -5.65
N ALA A 302 2.99 -1.91 -5.61
CA ALA A 302 2.86 -2.77 -4.44
C ALA A 302 3.73 -4.02 -4.57
N TYR A 303 4.37 -4.42 -3.48
CA TYR A 303 5.12 -5.66 -3.37
C TYR A 303 4.78 -6.41 -2.08
N VAL A 304 5.33 -7.59 -1.91
CA VAL A 304 4.99 -8.55 -0.83
C VAL A 304 5.10 -7.94 0.57
N ASP A 305 6.06 -7.08 0.81
CA ASP A 305 6.40 -6.54 2.13
C ASP A 305 6.55 -5.00 2.15
N HIS A 306 6.26 -4.33 1.04
CA HIS A 306 6.33 -2.87 0.98
C HIS A 306 5.54 -2.30 -0.21
N VAL A 307 5.34 -0.99 -0.16
CA VAL A 307 4.90 -0.15 -1.28
C VAL A 307 6.07 0.75 -1.68
N GLY A 308 6.34 0.84 -2.98
CA GLY A 308 7.33 1.76 -3.53
C GLY A 308 6.65 2.97 -4.15
N ILE A 309 7.09 4.18 -3.78
CA ILE A 309 6.61 5.45 -4.34
C ILE A 309 7.77 6.15 -5.03
N GLN A 310 7.52 6.72 -6.21
CA GLN A 310 8.53 7.45 -6.96
C GLN A 310 9.10 8.61 -6.14
N ARG A 311 10.42 8.73 -6.13
CA ARG A 311 11.17 9.73 -5.36
C ARG A 311 10.70 11.18 -5.57
N ASP A 312 10.28 11.53 -6.79
CA ASP A 312 9.84 12.89 -7.12
C ASP A 312 8.60 13.35 -6.33
N TYR A 313 7.84 12.40 -5.75
CA TYR A 313 6.67 12.69 -4.91
C TYR A 313 6.98 12.78 -3.42
N GLU A 314 8.23 12.55 -3.01
CA GLU A 314 8.60 12.44 -1.60
C GLU A 314 8.22 13.68 -0.79
N THR A 315 8.60 14.88 -1.26
CA THR A 315 8.27 16.11 -0.55
C THR A 315 6.77 16.33 -0.40
N SER A 316 5.98 15.90 -1.38
CA SER A 316 4.51 15.97 -1.29
C SER A 316 3.94 14.97 -0.27
N MET A 317 4.55 13.80 -0.13
CA MET A 317 4.15 12.81 0.89
C MET A 317 4.41 13.30 2.31
N LEU A 318 5.47 14.09 2.51
CA LEU A 318 5.85 14.62 3.83
C LEU A 318 5.07 15.87 4.23
N LYS A 319 4.19 16.39 3.37
CA LYS A 319 3.34 17.56 3.63
C LYS A 319 1.91 17.16 3.98
N THR A 320 1.20 18.07 4.64
CA THR A 320 -0.19 17.85 5.09
C THR A 320 -1.19 18.73 4.37
N ASP A 321 -0.73 19.66 3.53
CA ASP A 321 -1.62 20.54 2.78
C ASP A 321 -2.35 19.80 1.65
N LYS A 322 -3.59 20.26 1.35
CA LYS A 322 -4.48 19.62 0.38
C LYS A 322 -3.88 19.47 -1.03
N SER A 323 -3.06 20.43 -1.47
CA SER A 323 -2.44 20.39 -2.80
C SER A 323 -1.41 19.25 -2.90
N SER A 324 -0.56 19.14 -1.88
CA SER A 324 0.44 18.07 -1.78
C SER A 324 -0.24 16.70 -1.67
N LEU A 325 -1.25 16.56 -0.80
CA LEU A 325 -2.06 15.34 -0.67
C LEU A 325 -2.71 14.95 -2.00
N GLY A 326 -3.30 15.90 -2.73
CA GLY A 326 -3.94 15.63 -4.02
C GLY A 326 -3.02 15.01 -5.07
N SER A 327 -1.70 15.23 -4.94
CA SER A 327 -0.71 14.67 -5.87
C SER A 327 -0.30 13.22 -5.58
N VAL A 328 -0.40 12.76 -4.32
CA VAL A 328 0.17 11.47 -3.89
C VAL A 328 -0.84 10.51 -3.24
N LEU A 329 -1.91 11.03 -2.63
CA LEU A 329 -2.83 10.25 -1.81
C LEU A 329 -3.41 9.05 -2.56
N TRP A 330 -3.90 9.29 -3.79
CA TRP A 330 -4.47 8.20 -4.59
C TRP A 330 -3.45 7.10 -4.83
N ALA A 331 -2.26 7.44 -5.31
CA ALA A 331 -1.23 6.45 -5.63
C ALA A 331 -0.82 5.65 -4.39
N THR A 332 -0.57 6.33 -3.27
CA THR A 332 -0.16 5.67 -2.01
C THR A 332 -1.23 4.71 -1.51
N VAL A 333 -2.48 5.15 -1.43
CA VAL A 333 -3.59 4.32 -0.92
C VAL A 333 -3.96 3.22 -1.89
N HIS A 334 -3.87 3.46 -3.22
CA HIS A 334 -4.06 2.46 -4.26
C HIS A 334 -3.08 1.29 -4.11
N GLU A 335 -1.79 1.58 -3.92
CA GLU A 335 -0.77 0.54 -3.78
C GLU A 335 -0.89 -0.22 -2.45
N VAL A 336 -1.16 0.48 -1.34
CA VAL A 336 -1.48 -0.19 -0.08
C VAL A 336 -2.76 -1.02 -0.23
N GLY A 337 -3.73 -0.56 -1.01
CA GLY A 337 -4.94 -1.29 -1.36
C GLY A 337 -4.67 -2.64 -2.04
N HIS A 338 -3.69 -2.72 -2.94
CA HIS A 338 -3.24 -4.00 -3.51
C HIS A 338 -2.73 -4.98 -2.46
N GLN A 339 -2.04 -4.47 -1.43
CA GLN A 339 -1.57 -5.30 -0.33
C GLN A 339 -2.73 -5.80 0.54
N MET A 340 -3.70 -4.93 0.82
CA MET A 340 -4.85 -5.23 1.69
C MET A 340 -5.91 -6.10 1.02
N ASP A 341 -5.97 -6.12 -0.31
CA ASP A 341 -7.01 -6.83 -1.04
C ASP A 341 -7.03 -8.34 -0.72
N ILE A 342 -8.20 -8.95 -0.72
CA ILE A 342 -8.38 -10.38 -0.44
C ILE A 342 -8.45 -11.13 -1.76
N ASP A 343 -7.52 -12.05 -2.05
CA ASP A 343 -7.40 -12.78 -3.33
C ASP A 343 -8.74 -13.37 -3.82
N ALA A 344 -9.51 -13.93 -2.90
CA ALA A 344 -10.81 -14.53 -3.22
C ALA A 344 -11.84 -13.51 -3.74
N ARG A 345 -11.62 -12.21 -3.49
CA ARG A 345 -12.49 -11.10 -3.87
C ARG A 345 -11.80 -10.12 -4.82
N ALA A 346 -10.49 -10.08 -4.87
CA ALA A 346 -9.72 -9.06 -5.57
C ALA A 346 -9.99 -9.05 -7.09
N TRP A 347 -10.35 -7.89 -7.62
CA TRP A 347 -10.26 -7.53 -9.02
C TRP A 347 -9.15 -6.49 -9.14
N PRO A 348 -7.90 -6.88 -9.49
CA PRO A 348 -6.76 -5.97 -9.54
C PRO A 348 -7.07 -4.70 -10.33
N GLU A 349 -6.57 -3.55 -9.89
CA GLU A 349 -6.81 -2.21 -10.44
C GLU A 349 -8.26 -1.72 -10.29
N ILE A 350 -9.14 -2.50 -9.63
CA ILE A 350 -10.54 -2.13 -9.39
C ILE A 350 -10.84 -2.13 -7.90
N THR A 351 -10.74 -3.29 -7.23
CA THR A 351 -11.13 -3.41 -5.83
C THR A 351 -10.17 -2.71 -4.87
N ASN A 352 -8.87 -2.69 -5.20
CA ASN A 352 -7.88 -1.88 -4.47
C ASN A 352 -8.20 -0.36 -4.53
N ASN A 353 -8.92 0.10 -5.54
CA ASN A 353 -9.39 1.49 -5.64
C ASN A 353 -10.56 1.83 -4.70
N MET A 354 -11.19 0.87 -4.03
CA MET A 354 -12.20 1.16 -3.01
C MET A 354 -11.62 1.99 -1.87
N TRP A 355 -10.42 1.64 -1.41
CA TRP A 355 -9.70 2.42 -0.38
C TRP A 355 -9.26 3.78 -0.89
N ALA A 356 -8.69 3.84 -2.11
CA ALA A 356 -8.23 5.09 -2.70
C ALA A 356 -9.40 6.08 -2.91
N ASN A 357 -10.55 5.59 -3.37
CA ASN A 357 -11.74 6.41 -3.56
C ASN A 357 -12.30 6.91 -2.21
N ASN A 358 -12.36 6.04 -1.20
CA ASN A 358 -12.75 6.42 0.15
C ASN A 358 -11.85 7.51 0.74
N ALA A 359 -10.53 7.33 0.64
CA ALA A 359 -9.55 8.30 1.14
C ALA A 359 -9.68 9.65 0.41
N HIS A 360 -9.85 9.64 -0.92
CA HIS A 360 -10.06 10.85 -1.70
C HIS A 360 -11.26 11.65 -1.21
N ILE A 361 -12.41 10.99 -1.08
CA ILE A 361 -13.65 11.66 -0.66
C ILE A 361 -13.52 12.21 0.76
N LYS A 362 -12.96 11.44 1.70
CA LYS A 362 -12.73 11.90 3.08
C LYS A 362 -11.82 13.12 3.17
N GLN A 363 -10.87 13.25 2.26
CA GLN A 363 -9.99 14.42 2.16
C GLN A 363 -10.60 15.57 1.32
N GLY A 364 -11.88 15.44 0.93
CA GLY A 364 -12.63 16.47 0.20
C GLY A 364 -12.23 16.58 -1.28
N PHE A 365 -11.71 15.52 -1.89
CA PHE A 365 -11.56 15.39 -3.33
C PHE A 365 -12.78 14.70 -3.94
N ASP A 366 -13.00 14.91 -5.24
CA ASP A 366 -14.05 14.19 -5.97
C ASP A 366 -13.75 12.70 -6.06
N ASP A 367 -14.79 11.86 -6.06
CA ASP A 367 -14.61 10.46 -6.37
C ASP A 367 -14.25 10.27 -7.86
N ARG A 368 -13.68 9.10 -8.18
CA ARG A 368 -13.25 8.79 -9.55
C ARG A 368 -14.18 7.83 -10.27
N VAL A 369 -15.33 7.51 -9.70
CA VAL A 369 -16.34 6.67 -10.37
C VAL A 369 -16.88 7.39 -11.59
N ASN A 370 -16.91 6.71 -12.72
CA ASN A 370 -17.43 7.28 -13.97
C ASN A 370 -18.94 7.15 -14.07
N TYR A 371 -19.69 7.97 -13.31
CA TYR A 371 -21.17 7.96 -13.29
C TYR A 371 -21.79 8.28 -14.64
N THR A 372 -21.15 9.13 -15.45
CA THR A 372 -21.66 9.46 -16.80
C THR A 372 -21.74 8.21 -17.67
N TYR A 373 -20.70 7.33 -17.60
CA TYR A 373 -20.76 6.06 -18.30
C TYR A 373 -21.87 5.16 -17.74
N ILE A 374 -21.95 5.03 -16.41
CA ILE A 374 -22.95 4.19 -15.75
C ILE A 374 -24.35 4.61 -16.20
N TYR A 375 -24.68 5.88 -16.15
CA TYR A 375 -26.00 6.38 -16.57
C TYR A 375 -26.25 6.17 -18.07
N LYS A 376 -25.26 6.39 -18.90
CA LYS A 376 -25.40 6.22 -20.35
C LYS A 376 -25.62 4.77 -20.77
N TYR A 377 -24.93 3.82 -20.16
CA TYR A 377 -24.90 2.44 -20.61
C TYR A 377 -25.70 1.46 -19.76
N LEU A 378 -25.96 1.79 -18.49
CA LEU A 378 -26.72 0.93 -17.58
C LEU A 378 -28.17 1.44 -17.34
N ALA A 379 -28.47 2.71 -17.58
CA ALA A 379 -29.82 3.24 -17.42
C ALA A 379 -30.87 2.56 -18.34
N PRO A 380 -30.61 2.23 -19.62
CA PRO A 380 -31.57 1.50 -20.45
C PRO A 380 -31.98 0.17 -19.80
N GLU A 381 -33.20 -0.30 -20.11
CA GLU A 381 -33.75 -1.57 -19.59
C GLU A 381 -32.74 -2.73 -19.80
N LYS A 382 -32.20 -2.81 -21.01
CA LYS A 382 -31.08 -3.71 -21.33
C LYS A 382 -29.79 -2.90 -21.38
N SER A 383 -28.79 -3.33 -20.61
CA SER A 383 -27.46 -2.70 -20.61
C SER A 383 -26.82 -2.78 -22.00
N LEU A 384 -26.17 -1.68 -22.42
CA LEU A 384 -25.53 -1.57 -23.74
C LEU A 384 -24.11 -2.16 -23.72
N ARG A 385 -23.49 -2.33 -22.55
CA ARG A 385 -22.17 -2.92 -22.37
C ARG A 385 -22.11 -3.71 -21.06
N GLY A 386 -21.28 -4.74 -21.06
CA GLY A 386 -21.02 -5.57 -19.89
C GLY A 386 -19.82 -5.11 -19.08
N PHE A 387 -19.66 -5.69 -17.90
CA PHE A 387 -18.58 -5.41 -16.95
C PHE A 387 -17.19 -5.54 -17.59
N GLU A 388 -16.94 -6.55 -18.41
CA GLU A 388 -15.62 -6.78 -19.00
C GLU A 388 -15.20 -5.68 -20.00
N GLU A 389 -16.16 -5.00 -20.60
CA GLU A 389 -15.91 -3.90 -21.56
C GLU A 389 -15.71 -2.53 -20.90
N MET A 390 -15.86 -2.45 -19.57
CA MET A 390 -15.71 -1.24 -18.79
C MET A 390 -14.23 -0.95 -18.48
N ASP A 391 -13.87 0.34 -18.34
CA ASP A 391 -12.59 0.72 -17.76
C ASP A 391 -12.57 0.52 -16.22
N TYR A 392 -11.41 0.75 -15.59
CA TYR A 392 -11.23 0.53 -14.16
C TYR A 392 -12.16 1.37 -13.28
N PHE A 393 -12.38 2.64 -13.63
CA PHE A 393 -13.25 3.55 -12.86
C PHE A 393 -14.73 3.31 -13.09
N GLN A 394 -15.09 2.75 -14.23
CA GLN A 394 -16.44 2.28 -14.52
C GLN A 394 -16.72 0.98 -13.72
N LYS A 395 -15.80 0.04 -13.73
CA LYS A 395 -15.88 -1.19 -12.93
C LYS A 395 -15.92 -0.90 -11.43
N LEU A 396 -15.13 0.08 -10.97
CA LEU A 396 -15.16 0.55 -9.57
C LEU A 396 -16.57 0.96 -9.15
N GLY A 397 -17.36 1.55 -10.06
CA GLY A 397 -18.74 1.96 -9.79
C GLY A 397 -19.63 0.83 -9.30
N MET A 398 -19.45 -0.40 -9.80
CA MET A 398 -20.22 -1.56 -9.33
C MET A 398 -19.99 -1.85 -7.84
N PHE A 399 -18.78 -1.67 -7.34
CA PHE A 399 -18.47 -1.88 -5.92
C PHE A 399 -18.85 -0.65 -5.10
N TRP A 400 -18.56 0.55 -5.62
CA TRP A 400 -18.75 1.78 -4.91
C TRP A 400 -20.23 2.11 -4.68
N GLN A 401 -21.12 1.83 -5.61
CA GLN A 401 -22.54 2.03 -5.45
C GLN A 401 -23.16 1.14 -4.35
N LEU A 402 -22.62 -0.05 -4.13
CA LEU A 402 -23.03 -0.88 -2.98
C LEU A 402 -22.53 -0.28 -1.66
N GLN A 403 -21.35 0.34 -1.65
CA GLN A 403 -20.86 1.12 -0.50
C GLN A 403 -21.73 2.34 -0.23
N LEU A 404 -22.18 3.04 -1.27
CA LEU A 404 -23.10 4.16 -1.13
C LEU A 404 -24.49 3.74 -0.61
N LYS A 405 -24.92 2.49 -0.87
CA LYS A 405 -26.17 1.96 -0.33
C LYS A 405 -26.11 1.74 1.19
N LYS A 406 -24.94 1.38 1.70
CA LYS A 406 -24.74 1.13 3.13
C LYS A 406 -23.28 1.48 3.49
N ASP A 407 -23.10 2.45 4.35
CA ASP A 407 -21.78 2.98 4.74
C ASP A 407 -20.83 1.94 5.35
N THR A 408 -21.37 0.88 5.96
CA THR A 408 -20.62 -0.25 6.51
C THR A 408 -20.46 -1.42 5.53
N TYR A 409 -20.91 -1.29 4.28
CA TYR A 409 -20.96 -2.40 3.32
C TYR A 409 -19.60 -3.05 3.12
N TRP A 410 -18.54 -2.25 2.84
CA TRP A 410 -17.22 -2.79 2.56
C TRP A 410 -16.62 -3.50 3.78
N ALA A 411 -16.75 -2.89 4.96
CA ALA A 411 -16.30 -3.49 6.22
C ALA A 411 -16.96 -4.84 6.53
N GLU A 412 -18.28 -4.92 6.35
CA GLU A 412 -19.04 -6.14 6.58
C GLU A 412 -18.73 -7.22 5.54
N LEU A 413 -18.60 -6.83 4.27
CA LEU A 413 -18.19 -7.72 3.19
C LEU A 413 -16.80 -8.32 3.45
N GLU A 414 -15.83 -7.48 3.76
CA GLU A 414 -14.47 -7.89 4.14
C GLU A 414 -14.47 -8.86 5.32
N SER A 415 -15.25 -8.55 6.37
CA SER A 415 -15.39 -9.42 7.55
C SER A 415 -15.96 -10.80 7.20
N LEU A 416 -16.94 -10.87 6.28
CA LEU A 416 -17.46 -12.16 5.79
C LEU A 416 -16.39 -12.98 5.08
N TYR A 417 -15.59 -12.35 4.22
CA TYR A 417 -14.49 -13.04 3.53
C TYR A 417 -13.43 -13.54 4.50
N ARG A 418 -13.07 -12.76 5.53
CA ARG A 418 -12.13 -13.19 6.57
C ARG A 418 -12.67 -14.35 7.41
N LYS A 419 -13.94 -14.27 7.82
CA LYS A 419 -14.59 -15.31 8.66
C LYS A 419 -14.83 -16.61 7.90
N ARG A 420 -15.31 -16.55 6.67
CA ARG A 420 -15.70 -17.72 5.89
C ARG A 420 -14.58 -18.32 5.06
N LYS A 421 -13.53 -17.56 4.81
CA LYS A 421 -12.31 -17.97 4.11
C LYS A 421 -12.61 -18.69 2.77
N PRO A 422 -13.45 -18.12 1.89
CA PRO A 422 -13.77 -18.77 0.62
C PRO A 422 -12.51 -18.93 -0.24
N SER A 423 -12.50 -20.01 -1.04
CA SER A 423 -11.45 -20.30 -2.01
C SER A 423 -12.09 -20.66 -3.36
N PRO A 424 -12.41 -19.66 -4.20
CA PRO A 424 -13.01 -19.90 -5.49
C PRO A 424 -12.04 -20.63 -6.42
N ASN A 425 -12.51 -21.69 -7.08
CA ASN A 425 -11.71 -22.47 -8.02
C ASN A 425 -11.67 -21.87 -9.44
N ASN A 426 -12.57 -20.95 -9.74
CA ASN A 426 -12.68 -20.29 -11.04
C ASN A 426 -13.35 -18.93 -10.92
N TYR A 427 -13.35 -18.20 -12.02
CA TYR A 427 -13.88 -16.84 -12.10
C TYR A 427 -15.39 -16.76 -11.83
N GLN A 428 -16.18 -17.77 -12.26
CA GLN A 428 -17.61 -17.80 -11.99
C GLN A 428 -17.92 -17.94 -10.50
N GLN A 429 -17.23 -18.86 -9.81
CA GLN A 429 -17.39 -18.98 -8.36
C GLN A 429 -17.01 -17.72 -7.60
N LYS A 430 -15.97 -17.00 -8.07
CA LYS A 430 -15.58 -15.71 -7.50
C LYS A 430 -16.70 -14.68 -7.61
N LYS A 431 -17.35 -14.59 -8.77
CA LYS A 431 -18.53 -13.73 -8.98
C LYS A 431 -19.70 -14.11 -8.08
N ASP A 432 -20.03 -15.39 -8.02
CA ASP A 432 -21.14 -15.92 -7.24
C ASP A 432 -20.96 -15.70 -5.74
N ILE A 433 -19.74 -15.85 -5.22
CA ILE A 433 -19.41 -15.57 -3.82
C ILE A 433 -19.58 -14.08 -3.53
N LEU A 434 -19.06 -13.20 -4.39
CA LEU A 434 -19.24 -11.76 -4.23
C LEU A 434 -20.73 -11.39 -4.18
N ALA A 435 -21.53 -11.86 -5.15
CA ALA A 435 -22.95 -11.58 -5.22
C ALA A 435 -23.71 -12.10 -3.98
N THR A 436 -23.36 -13.31 -3.52
CA THR A 436 -23.98 -13.92 -2.34
C THR A 436 -23.69 -13.11 -1.07
N TYR A 437 -22.42 -12.74 -0.85
CA TYR A 437 -22.04 -12.01 0.35
C TYR A 437 -22.52 -10.56 0.31
N SER A 438 -22.50 -9.92 -0.85
CA SER A 438 -23.08 -8.57 -1.02
C SER A 438 -24.57 -8.56 -0.75
N SER A 439 -25.31 -9.54 -1.27
CA SER A 439 -26.75 -9.69 -1.01
C SER A 439 -27.06 -9.93 0.46
N GLU A 440 -26.21 -10.68 1.15
CA GLU A 440 -26.33 -10.90 2.59
C GLU A 440 -26.11 -9.62 3.39
N VAL A 441 -25.03 -8.87 3.10
CA VAL A 441 -24.69 -7.63 3.80
C VAL A 441 -25.77 -6.58 3.64
N LEU A 442 -26.33 -6.45 2.44
CA LEU A 442 -27.38 -5.46 2.16
C LEU A 442 -28.78 -5.96 2.46
N ASN A 443 -28.94 -7.26 2.68
CA ASN A 443 -30.24 -7.93 2.78
C ASN A 443 -31.15 -7.63 1.57
N ILE A 444 -30.57 -7.66 0.36
CA ILE A 444 -31.24 -7.40 -0.92
C ILE A 444 -30.84 -8.49 -1.91
N ASN A 445 -31.80 -8.97 -2.70
CA ASN A 445 -31.50 -9.79 -3.87
C ASN A 445 -30.85 -8.94 -4.95
N LEU A 446 -29.51 -9.04 -5.05
CA LEU A 446 -28.71 -8.25 -6.00
C LEU A 446 -28.57 -8.87 -7.39
N THR A 447 -29.31 -9.94 -7.72
CA THR A 447 -29.23 -10.62 -9.02
C THR A 447 -29.35 -9.61 -10.16
N TYR A 448 -30.43 -8.80 -10.15
CA TYR A 448 -30.67 -7.82 -11.19
C TYR A 448 -29.59 -6.72 -11.26
N TYR A 449 -29.06 -6.30 -10.11
CA TYR A 449 -27.97 -5.31 -10.05
C TYR A 449 -26.71 -5.81 -10.75
N PHE A 450 -26.26 -7.03 -10.44
CA PHE A 450 -25.07 -7.61 -11.06
C PHE A 450 -25.27 -7.90 -12.54
N GLU A 451 -26.43 -8.45 -12.93
CA GLU A 451 -26.78 -8.66 -14.34
C GLU A 451 -26.84 -7.35 -15.12
N LYS A 452 -27.30 -6.27 -14.48
CA LYS A 452 -27.32 -4.94 -15.07
C LYS A 452 -25.92 -4.43 -15.44
N TYR A 453 -24.93 -4.77 -14.63
CA TYR A 453 -23.52 -4.52 -14.94
C TYR A 453 -22.92 -5.53 -15.94
N GLY A 454 -23.67 -6.50 -16.43
CA GLY A 454 -23.14 -7.60 -17.24
C GLY A 454 -22.20 -8.51 -16.45
N PHE A 455 -22.40 -8.59 -15.13
CA PHE A 455 -21.67 -9.45 -14.21
C PHE A 455 -22.48 -10.73 -14.01
N ASP A 456 -22.43 -11.63 -15.00
CA ASP A 456 -23.29 -12.80 -15.07
C ASP A 456 -23.08 -13.74 -13.88
N LEU A 457 -24.18 -14.11 -13.23
CA LEU A 457 -24.23 -15.04 -12.12
C LEU A 457 -24.69 -16.43 -12.59
N SER A 458 -24.22 -17.49 -11.92
CA SER A 458 -24.72 -18.84 -12.18
C SER A 458 -26.19 -18.99 -11.75
N ASP A 459 -26.91 -19.95 -12.37
CA ASP A 459 -28.31 -20.24 -12.00
C ASP A 459 -28.42 -20.69 -10.54
N GLU A 460 -27.41 -21.44 -10.03
CA GLU A 460 -27.34 -21.84 -8.62
C GLU A 460 -27.22 -20.61 -7.69
N CYS A 461 -26.40 -19.62 -8.06
CA CYS A 461 -26.27 -18.38 -7.32
C CYS A 461 -27.59 -17.61 -7.32
N LYS A 462 -28.22 -17.43 -8.47
CA LYS A 462 -29.51 -16.73 -8.61
C LYS A 462 -30.59 -17.38 -7.75
N GLU A 463 -30.65 -18.69 -7.71
CA GLU A 463 -31.59 -19.42 -6.87
C GLU A 463 -31.34 -19.17 -5.38
N LYS A 464 -30.08 -19.21 -4.95
CA LYS A 464 -29.70 -18.88 -3.57
C LYS A 464 -30.06 -17.46 -3.15
N LEU A 465 -30.01 -16.51 -4.09
CA LEU A 465 -30.31 -15.12 -3.82
C LEU A 465 -31.81 -14.84 -3.66
N LYS A 466 -32.71 -15.72 -4.11
CA LYS A 466 -34.16 -15.57 -3.95
C LYS A 466 -34.63 -15.51 -2.50
N LYS A 467 -33.82 -15.95 -1.55
CA LYS A 467 -34.13 -15.83 -0.11
C LYS A 467 -34.12 -14.38 0.39
N TYR A 468 -33.44 -13.47 -0.32
CA TYR A 468 -33.41 -12.07 0.02
C TYR A 468 -34.53 -11.31 -0.69
N PRO A 469 -35.09 -10.25 -0.07
CA PRO A 469 -36.14 -9.46 -0.69
C PRO A 469 -35.63 -8.79 -1.98
N THR A 470 -36.49 -8.73 -2.98
CA THR A 470 -36.24 -7.92 -4.17
C THR A 470 -36.42 -6.45 -3.86
N SER A 471 -35.59 -5.60 -4.45
CA SER A 471 -35.70 -4.14 -4.35
C SER A 471 -36.03 -3.57 -5.71
N ASN A 472 -36.94 -2.60 -5.75
CA ASN A 472 -37.23 -1.81 -6.93
C ASN A 472 -36.26 -0.63 -7.10
N GLU A 473 -35.35 -0.45 -6.14
CA GLU A 473 -34.36 0.61 -6.16
C GLU A 473 -33.33 0.36 -7.26
N LYS A 474 -33.06 1.38 -8.05
CA LYS A 474 -32.09 1.35 -9.12
C LYS A 474 -30.72 1.75 -8.57
N LEU A 475 -30.04 0.81 -7.88
CA LEU A 475 -28.76 1.06 -7.19
C LEU A 475 -27.68 1.63 -8.10
N TRP A 476 -27.72 1.37 -9.41
CA TRP A 476 -26.78 1.94 -10.39
C TRP A 476 -26.96 3.46 -10.64
N TYR A 477 -27.92 4.09 -10.00
CA TYR A 477 -28.07 5.56 -9.98
C TYR A 477 -27.46 6.20 -8.73
N LEU A 478 -27.03 5.44 -7.75
CA LEU A 478 -26.35 5.99 -6.57
C LEU A 478 -25.06 6.71 -6.98
N ASN A 479 -24.83 7.87 -6.37
CA ASN A 479 -23.78 8.80 -6.75
C ASN A 479 -23.28 9.57 -5.52
N SER A 480 -21.99 9.63 -5.28
CA SER A 480 -21.37 10.30 -4.13
C SER A 480 -21.72 11.79 -4.02
N SER A 481 -21.95 12.48 -5.15
CA SER A 481 -22.24 13.91 -5.14
C SER A 481 -23.63 14.27 -4.58
N VAL A 482 -24.53 13.28 -4.46
CA VAL A 482 -25.90 13.46 -3.93
C VAL A 482 -26.11 12.77 -2.59
N MET A 483 -25.07 12.16 -2.03
CA MET A 483 -25.11 11.51 -0.72
C MET A 483 -24.43 12.37 0.34
N ASN A 484 -25.05 12.42 1.53
CA ASN A 484 -24.38 13.03 2.66
C ASN A 484 -23.34 12.05 3.23
N TYR A 485 -22.08 12.43 3.16
CA TYR A 485 -20.94 11.57 3.53
C TYR A 485 -20.79 11.34 5.04
N GLU A 486 -21.60 12.01 5.87
CA GLU A 486 -21.60 11.82 7.34
C GLU A 486 -22.38 10.58 7.81
N GLY A 487 -22.60 9.61 6.92
CA GLY A 487 -23.13 8.30 7.30
C GLY A 487 -24.66 8.20 7.31
N GLN A 488 -25.32 9.14 6.70
CA GLN A 488 -26.77 9.06 6.48
C GLN A 488 -27.02 8.72 5.02
N GLY A 489 -27.06 7.43 4.72
CA GLY A 489 -27.58 6.94 3.44
C GLY A 489 -28.99 7.50 3.22
N PHE A 490 -29.38 7.60 1.95
CA PHE A 490 -30.76 7.94 1.62
C PHE A 490 -31.72 6.89 2.20
N ASP A 491 -32.27 7.14 3.36
CA ASP A 491 -33.47 6.47 3.79
C ASP A 491 -34.60 6.93 2.84
N ASN A 492 -34.99 6.02 1.94
CA ASN A 492 -36.19 6.13 1.11
C ASN A 492 -36.26 7.33 0.13
N VAL A 493 -35.28 7.54 -0.72
CA VAL A 493 -35.54 8.26 -1.97
C VAL A 493 -36.25 7.29 -2.92
N ASP A 494 -37.55 7.48 -3.08
CA ASP A 494 -38.28 6.88 -4.18
C ASP A 494 -37.67 7.39 -5.48
N THR A 495 -36.81 6.59 -6.10
CA THR A 495 -36.06 6.95 -7.31
C THR A 495 -36.91 6.80 -8.57
N ASN A 496 -38.17 7.14 -8.53
CA ASN A 496 -38.93 7.43 -9.73
C ASN A 496 -38.43 8.75 -10.31
N LEU A 497 -37.26 8.66 -10.96
CA LEU A 497 -36.67 9.77 -11.69
C LEU A 497 -37.40 9.88 -13.04
N ASP A 498 -38.41 10.73 -13.15
CA ASP A 498 -38.97 11.12 -14.43
C ASP A 498 -38.00 12.05 -15.15
N VAL A 499 -37.21 11.47 -16.05
CA VAL A 499 -36.31 12.23 -16.92
C VAL A 499 -37.07 12.65 -18.16
N THR A 500 -37.48 13.91 -18.25
CA THR A 500 -38.10 14.47 -19.47
C THR A 500 -37.03 15.15 -20.32
N LEU A 501 -36.75 14.59 -21.50
CA LEU A 501 -35.93 15.22 -22.52
C LEU A 501 -36.75 16.17 -23.37
N SER A 502 -36.54 17.47 -23.23
CA SER A 502 -37.12 18.46 -24.15
C SER A 502 -36.06 18.95 -25.14
N LYS A 503 -36.36 18.87 -26.43
CA LYS A 503 -35.52 19.35 -27.52
C LYS A 503 -36.02 20.70 -28.00
N SER A 504 -35.28 21.76 -27.78
CA SER A 504 -35.45 23.02 -28.49
C SER A 504 -34.46 23.14 -29.65
N LYS A 505 -34.74 23.98 -30.64
CA LYS A 505 -34.00 24.07 -31.92
C LYS A 505 -32.48 24.22 -31.84
N SER A 506 -31.93 24.43 -30.65
CA SER A 506 -30.48 24.62 -30.47
C SER A 506 -29.88 24.00 -29.17
N ASN A 507 -30.69 23.51 -28.23
CA ASN A 507 -30.18 22.95 -26.97
C ASN A 507 -31.02 21.77 -26.48
N ILE A 508 -30.36 20.76 -25.94
CA ILE A 508 -30.98 19.68 -25.18
C ILE A 508 -31.00 20.12 -23.71
N LYS A 509 -32.14 20.37 -23.14
CA LYS A 509 -32.28 20.67 -21.70
C LYS A 509 -32.69 19.39 -20.99
N LEU A 510 -31.83 18.90 -20.10
CA LEU A 510 -32.15 17.84 -19.16
C LEU A 510 -32.83 18.50 -17.94
N THR A 511 -34.09 18.20 -17.70
CA THR A 511 -34.75 18.61 -16.45
C THR A 511 -34.98 17.35 -15.62
N MET A 512 -34.34 17.26 -14.47
CA MET A 512 -34.58 16.22 -13.49
C MET A 512 -35.60 16.75 -12.47
N ASN A 513 -36.76 16.13 -12.41
CA ASN A 513 -37.74 16.40 -11.36
C ASN A 513 -37.54 15.34 -10.27
N ILE A 514 -37.00 15.74 -9.14
CA ILE A 514 -36.95 14.90 -7.93
C ILE A 514 -38.27 15.16 -7.20
N ASN A 515 -39.23 14.25 -7.32
CA ASN A 515 -40.42 14.28 -6.49
C ASN A 515 -40.01 13.87 -5.06
N LYS A 516 -39.80 14.86 -4.18
CA LYS A 516 -39.80 14.62 -2.74
C LYS A 516 -41.25 14.36 -2.34
N SER A 517 -41.63 13.12 -2.12
CA SER A 517 -42.76 12.83 -1.24
C SER A 517 -42.34 13.12 0.19
N ILE A 518 -42.95 14.14 0.78
CA ILE A 518 -42.82 14.53 2.18
C ILE A 518 -43.44 13.45 3.07
#